data_e22ab507b7b6886a09235a6590e1f258
#
_entry.id   e22ab507b7b6886a09235a6590e1f258
#
_cell.length_a   1.000
_cell.length_b   1.000
_cell.length_c   1.000
_cell.angle_alpha   90.00
_cell.angle_beta   90.00
_cell.angle_gamma   90.00
#
_symmetry.space_group_name_H-M   'P 1'
#
loop_
_entity.id
_entity.type
_entity.pdbx_description
1 polymer ?
#
loop_
_entity_poly.entity_id
_entity_poly.type
_entity_poly.pdbx_seq_one_letter_code
_entity_poly.pdbx_strand_id
1 'polypeptide(L)'
;MNKDTFTLGGKEFSSRFILGSGKYSMELIKAAVENAGAQIITLAVRRTNTKKKENILDFIPDNVTLLPNTSGARDAKEAVRIARMARELGCGDFVKVEIMKDSKYLLPDNVETVKATEMLAKEGFVVLPYMYPDLYTARDLVNAGAAAVMPLASPIGSNKGLATKEFIQILIDEIDLPVIVDAGIGRPSQACEAMEMGAAAVMANTAIATAGDVPAMAGAFKAAIEAGRSAYLSGLGRVLERGASASDPLTGFLRAVSYTHLTL
;
A
#
# COMPACT_ATOMS: atom_id res chain seq x y z
N MET A 1 4.72 8.48 -24.15
CA MET A 1 4.28 8.79 -22.79
C MET A 1 5.22 8.09 -21.83
N ASN A 2 5.85 8.79 -20.90
CA ASN A 2 6.63 8.13 -19.85
C ASN A 2 5.69 7.24 -19.04
N LYS A 3 6.10 5.99 -18.83
CA LYS A 3 5.32 5.02 -18.06
C LYS A 3 5.37 5.49 -16.59
N ASP A 4 4.21 5.63 -15.94
CA ASP A 4 4.15 5.98 -14.51
C ASP A 4 4.69 4.81 -13.68
N THR A 5 5.86 4.99 -13.08
CA THR A 5 6.57 4.00 -12.25
C THR A 5 6.92 4.60 -10.89
N PHE A 6 7.26 3.74 -9.95
CA PHE A 6 7.91 4.15 -8.69
C PHE A 6 9.08 3.21 -8.41
N THR A 7 10.06 3.71 -7.64
CA THR A 7 11.32 3.01 -7.42
C THR A 7 11.47 2.62 -5.96
N LEU A 8 11.87 1.37 -5.71
CA LEU A 8 12.24 0.88 -4.38
C LEU A 8 13.61 0.21 -4.50
N GLY A 9 14.59 0.66 -3.71
CA GLY A 9 15.94 0.09 -3.71
C GLY A 9 16.59 0.02 -5.10
N GLY A 10 16.34 1.00 -5.95
CA GLY A 10 16.86 1.05 -7.33
C GLY A 10 16.08 0.22 -8.35
N LYS A 11 15.08 -0.56 -7.94
CA LYS A 11 14.20 -1.34 -8.85
C LYS A 11 12.93 -0.57 -9.17
N GLU A 12 12.58 -0.47 -10.44
CA GLU A 12 11.35 0.16 -10.91
C GLU A 12 10.15 -0.80 -10.91
N PHE A 13 8.99 -0.28 -10.48
CA PHE A 13 7.71 -0.97 -10.48
C PHE A 13 6.65 -0.14 -11.17
N SER A 14 5.87 -0.78 -12.04
CA SER A 14 4.74 -0.15 -12.72
C SER A 14 3.40 -0.50 -12.07
N SER A 15 3.33 -1.60 -11.33
CA SER A 15 2.15 -1.95 -10.53
C SER A 15 2.22 -1.31 -9.17
N ARG A 16 1.16 -0.64 -8.79
CA ARG A 16 1.01 0.00 -7.46
C ARG A 16 0.19 -0.85 -6.50
N PHE A 17 -0.07 -2.12 -6.87
CA PHE A 17 -0.67 -3.14 -6.02
C PHE A 17 0.40 -4.07 -5.46
N ILE A 18 0.40 -4.27 -4.14
CA ILE A 18 1.27 -5.22 -3.43
C ILE A 18 0.39 -6.25 -2.71
N LEU A 19 0.68 -7.53 -2.92
CA LEU A 19 -0.04 -8.58 -2.19
C LEU A 19 0.53 -8.75 -0.78
N GLY A 20 -0.32 -8.59 0.22
CA GLY A 20 0.01 -8.83 1.63
C GLY A 20 0.08 -10.32 1.99
N SER A 21 0.60 -10.63 3.18
CA SER A 21 0.92 -12.00 3.63
C SER A 21 -0.09 -12.63 4.61
N GLY A 22 -1.22 -11.98 4.88
CA GLY A 22 -2.13 -12.41 5.96
C GLY A 22 -2.81 -13.77 5.74
N LYS A 23 -3.18 -14.07 4.51
CA LYS A 23 -3.78 -15.34 4.06
C LYS A 23 -3.18 -15.72 2.73
N TYR A 24 -2.93 -17.01 2.54
CA TYR A 24 -2.40 -17.54 1.29
C TYR A 24 -3.27 -18.69 0.77
N SER A 25 -3.52 -18.64 -0.52
CA SER A 25 -3.96 -19.77 -1.34
C SER A 25 -3.33 -19.63 -2.71
N MET A 26 -3.26 -20.71 -3.46
CA MET A 26 -2.83 -20.72 -4.85
C MET A 26 -3.67 -19.79 -5.71
N GLU A 27 -4.99 -19.81 -5.49
CA GLU A 27 -5.95 -18.95 -6.16
C GLU A 27 -5.65 -17.46 -5.91
N LEU A 28 -5.35 -17.08 -4.66
CA LEU A 28 -5.02 -15.70 -4.31
C LEU A 28 -3.74 -15.23 -4.98
N ILE A 29 -2.68 -16.05 -4.98
CA ILE A 29 -1.41 -15.69 -5.64
C ILE A 29 -1.63 -15.51 -7.14
N LYS A 30 -2.31 -16.47 -7.78
CA LYS A 30 -2.64 -16.41 -9.19
C LYS A 30 -3.46 -15.16 -9.53
N ALA A 31 -4.51 -14.89 -8.77
CA ALA A 31 -5.35 -13.70 -8.94
C ALA A 31 -4.56 -12.39 -8.72
N ALA A 32 -3.69 -12.34 -7.74
CA ALA A 32 -2.84 -11.18 -7.49
C ALA A 32 -1.89 -10.89 -8.67
N VAL A 33 -1.29 -11.91 -9.27
CA VAL A 33 -0.37 -11.77 -10.40
C VAL A 33 -1.15 -11.49 -11.69
N GLU A 34 -2.12 -12.32 -12.03
CA GLU A 34 -2.79 -12.29 -13.33
C GLU A 34 -3.88 -11.19 -13.42
N ASN A 35 -4.65 -10.99 -12.35
CA ASN A 35 -5.78 -10.06 -12.35
C ASN A 35 -5.43 -8.71 -11.73
N ALA A 36 -4.67 -8.66 -10.62
CA ALA A 36 -4.22 -7.41 -10.03
C ALA A 36 -2.88 -6.90 -10.56
N GLY A 37 -2.10 -7.72 -11.28
CA GLY A 37 -0.81 -7.35 -11.85
C GLY A 37 0.27 -7.13 -10.80
N ALA A 38 0.21 -7.84 -9.66
CA ALA A 38 1.19 -7.70 -8.60
C ALA A 38 2.61 -7.99 -9.07
N GLN A 39 3.52 -7.07 -8.80
CA GLN A 39 4.97 -7.22 -9.04
C GLN A 39 5.75 -7.43 -7.74
N ILE A 40 5.08 -7.26 -6.61
CA ILE A 40 5.63 -7.48 -5.26
C ILE A 40 4.64 -8.34 -4.47
N ILE A 41 5.12 -9.41 -3.87
CA ILE A 41 4.33 -10.31 -3.03
C ILE A 41 5.07 -10.49 -1.69
N THR A 42 4.36 -10.21 -0.58
CA THR A 42 4.92 -10.46 0.75
C THR A 42 4.74 -11.92 1.14
N LEU A 43 5.67 -12.42 1.94
CA LEU A 43 5.60 -13.77 2.51
C LEU A 43 6.12 -13.78 3.95
N ALA A 44 5.48 -14.59 4.80
CA ALA A 44 5.91 -14.79 6.18
C ALA A 44 6.84 -16.01 6.24
N VAL A 45 8.14 -15.78 6.42
CA VAL A 45 9.17 -16.86 6.42
C VAL A 45 8.87 -17.95 7.46
N ARG A 46 8.34 -17.59 8.62
CA ARG A 46 7.95 -18.58 9.66
C ARG A 46 6.82 -19.54 9.24
N ARG A 47 6.08 -19.22 8.18
CA ARG A 47 4.95 -20.03 7.68
C ARG A 47 5.33 -20.90 6.49
N THR A 48 6.54 -20.77 5.96
CA THR A 48 7.05 -21.66 4.92
C THR A 48 7.35 -23.02 5.53
N ASN A 49 6.38 -23.93 5.46
CA ASN A 49 6.48 -25.24 6.08
C ASN A 49 7.25 -26.17 5.13
N THR A 50 8.52 -26.43 5.43
CA THR A 50 9.42 -27.32 4.66
C THR A 50 8.94 -28.77 4.56
N LYS A 51 7.84 -29.13 5.22
CA LYS A 51 7.30 -30.50 5.23
C LYS A 51 6.14 -30.74 4.24
N LYS A 52 5.59 -29.72 3.59
CA LYS A 52 4.61 -29.90 2.50
C LYS A 52 5.34 -30.08 1.18
N LYS A 53 4.90 -31.06 0.37
CA LYS A 53 5.46 -31.39 -0.96
C LYS A 53 5.41 -30.23 -1.96
N GLU A 54 4.64 -29.18 -1.72
CA GLU A 54 4.50 -28.00 -2.56
C GLU A 54 4.96 -26.77 -1.78
N ASN A 55 6.03 -26.13 -2.25
CA ASN A 55 6.48 -24.87 -1.70
C ASN A 55 5.70 -23.74 -2.37
N ILE A 56 5.14 -22.83 -1.59
CA ILE A 56 4.40 -21.68 -2.13
C ILE A 56 5.23 -20.81 -3.09
N LEU A 57 6.55 -20.85 -2.93
CA LEU A 57 7.49 -20.14 -3.79
C LEU A 57 7.49 -20.68 -5.23
N ASP A 58 7.17 -21.96 -5.42
CA ASP A 58 7.14 -22.61 -6.75
C ASP A 58 6.02 -22.06 -7.65
N PHE A 59 5.08 -21.33 -7.07
CA PHE A 59 3.91 -20.75 -7.75
C PHE A 59 4.00 -19.24 -7.97
N ILE A 60 5.05 -18.60 -7.45
CA ILE A 60 5.30 -17.19 -7.67
C ILE A 60 6.23 -17.07 -8.88
N PRO A 61 5.83 -16.35 -9.94
CA PRO A 61 6.67 -16.16 -11.12
C PRO A 61 8.01 -15.48 -10.79
N ASP A 62 9.08 -15.85 -11.46
CA ASP A 62 10.46 -15.34 -11.23
C ASP A 62 10.57 -13.81 -11.41
N ASN A 63 9.70 -13.20 -12.17
CA ASN A 63 9.66 -11.75 -12.39
C ASN A 63 8.99 -10.97 -11.25
N VAL A 64 8.39 -11.66 -10.28
CA VAL A 64 7.78 -11.05 -9.09
C VAL A 64 8.83 -10.91 -8.00
N THR A 65 8.89 -9.72 -7.41
CA THR A 65 9.77 -9.43 -6.27
C THR A 65 9.18 -10.02 -5.00
N LEU A 66 9.95 -10.88 -4.35
CA LEU A 66 9.60 -11.40 -3.03
C LEU A 66 9.87 -10.32 -1.98
N LEU A 67 8.93 -10.10 -1.09
CA LEU A 67 9.03 -9.18 0.04
C LEU A 67 8.78 -9.97 1.34
N PRO A 68 9.77 -10.76 1.82
CA PRO A 68 9.62 -11.46 3.08
C PRO A 68 9.39 -10.48 4.22
N ASN A 69 8.48 -10.82 5.15
CA ASN A 69 8.22 -10.02 6.33
C ASN A 69 8.77 -10.68 7.61
N THR A 70 9.00 -9.84 8.61
CA THR A 70 9.51 -10.28 9.91
C THR A 70 8.39 -10.56 10.92
N SER A 71 7.17 -10.84 10.44
CA SER A 71 6.00 -11.09 11.27
C SER A 71 6.26 -12.12 12.36
N GLY A 72 5.89 -11.77 13.58
CA GLY A 72 6.15 -12.52 14.80
C GLY A 72 7.42 -12.10 15.53
N ALA A 73 8.22 -11.17 14.99
CA ALA A 73 9.27 -10.52 15.75
C ALA A 73 8.67 -9.62 16.84
N ARG A 74 9.28 -9.64 18.02
CA ARG A 74 8.88 -8.80 19.15
C ARG A 74 9.85 -7.65 19.45
N ASP A 75 11.03 -7.73 18.85
CA ASP A 75 12.07 -6.71 18.94
C ASP A 75 12.91 -6.66 17.64
N ALA A 76 13.80 -5.67 17.56
CA ALA A 76 14.66 -5.44 16.40
C ALA A 76 15.60 -6.63 16.12
N LYS A 77 16.14 -7.28 17.15
CA LYS A 77 17.07 -8.40 16.98
C LYS A 77 16.38 -9.61 16.36
N GLU A 78 15.15 -9.91 16.79
CA GLU A 78 14.35 -10.97 16.17
C GLU A 78 14.02 -10.65 14.72
N ALA A 79 13.63 -9.40 14.41
CA ALA A 79 13.34 -8.97 13.05
C ALA A 79 14.56 -9.14 12.13
N VAL A 80 15.73 -8.66 12.57
CA VAL A 80 16.99 -8.82 11.83
C VAL A 80 17.33 -10.29 11.58
N ARG A 81 17.18 -11.14 12.59
CA ARG A 81 17.42 -12.58 12.46
C ARG A 81 16.50 -13.21 11.40
N ILE A 82 15.21 -12.87 11.40
CA ILE A 82 14.24 -13.39 10.43
C ILE A 82 14.59 -12.89 9.01
N ALA A 83 14.94 -11.61 8.85
CA ALA A 83 15.33 -11.05 7.56
C ALA A 83 16.56 -11.74 6.97
N ARG A 84 17.60 -11.98 7.78
CA ARG A 84 18.80 -12.73 7.36
C ARG A 84 18.45 -14.15 6.93
N MET A 85 17.60 -14.86 7.69
CA MET A 85 17.13 -16.19 7.30
C MET A 85 16.39 -16.17 5.95
N ALA A 86 15.56 -15.15 5.70
CA ALA A 86 14.88 -15.00 4.41
C ALA A 86 15.87 -14.83 3.25
N ARG A 87 16.91 -14.01 3.43
CA ARG A 87 17.99 -13.82 2.45
C ARG A 87 18.73 -15.11 2.17
N GLU A 88 19.10 -15.88 3.19
CA GLU A 88 19.76 -17.18 3.06
C GLU A 88 18.88 -18.22 2.35
N LEU A 89 17.56 -18.13 2.48
CA LEU A 89 16.59 -18.95 1.74
C LEU A 89 16.36 -18.51 0.29
N GLY A 90 17.10 -17.48 -0.19
CA GLY A 90 17.02 -17.02 -1.57
C GLY A 90 15.89 -16.01 -1.86
N CYS A 91 15.27 -15.44 -0.81
CA CYS A 91 14.21 -14.45 -1.02
C CYS A 91 14.71 -13.07 -1.48
N GLY A 92 16.03 -12.88 -1.63
CA GLY A 92 16.64 -11.62 -2.03
C GLY A 92 16.78 -10.61 -0.88
N ASP A 93 17.00 -9.34 -1.24
CA ASP A 93 17.35 -8.28 -0.27
C ASP A 93 16.18 -7.41 0.19
N PHE A 94 15.01 -7.54 -0.42
CA PHE A 94 13.82 -6.83 0.03
C PHE A 94 13.30 -7.42 1.34
N VAL A 95 12.91 -6.56 2.27
CA VAL A 95 12.32 -7.00 3.54
C VAL A 95 11.27 -6.02 4.04
N LYS A 96 10.11 -6.54 4.44
CA LYS A 96 9.10 -5.80 5.18
C LYS A 96 9.31 -6.02 6.67
N VAL A 97 9.68 -4.96 7.39
CA VAL A 97 9.86 -5.03 8.84
C VAL A 97 8.52 -4.92 9.53
N GLU A 98 8.15 -5.97 10.25
CA GLU A 98 6.97 -6.05 11.11
C GLU A 98 7.40 -6.46 12.50
N ILE A 99 7.30 -5.57 13.49
CA ILE A 99 7.60 -5.83 14.91
C ILE A 99 6.38 -5.48 15.72
N MET A 100 5.78 -6.49 16.36
CA MET A 100 4.54 -6.36 17.11
C MET A 100 4.63 -7.10 18.43
N LYS A 101 4.58 -6.37 19.54
CA LYS A 101 4.59 -6.96 20.89
C LYS A 101 3.23 -7.55 21.28
N ASP A 102 2.17 -6.98 20.70
CA ASP A 102 0.78 -7.39 20.94
C ASP A 102 0.27 -8.27 19.78
N SER A 103 -0.28 -9.44 20.14
CA SER A 103 -0.85 -10.38 19.18
C SER A 103 -2.34 -10.18 18.89
N LYS A 104 -3.01 -9.31 19.66
CA LYS A 104 -4.47 -9.09 19.54
C LYS A 104 -4.80 -8.03 18.49
N TYR A 105 -4.09 -6.92 18.51
CA TYR A 105 -4.35 -5.79 17.60
C TYR A 105 -3.34 -5.68 16.47
N LEU A 106 -2.20 -6.36 16.58
CA LEU A 106 -1.12 -6.38 15.59
C LEU A 106 -0.62 -4.98 15.24
N LEU A 107 -0.52 -4.12 16.26
CA LEU A 107 0.01 -2.78 16.10
C LEU A 107 1.53 -2.78 16.10
N PRO A 108 2.17 -1.98 15.23
CA PRO A 108 3.62 -1.93 15.12
C PRO A 108 4.27 -1.23 16.31
N ASP A 109 5.45 -1.72 16.74
CA ASP A 109 6.33 -1.01 17.66
C ASP A 109 7.28 -0.12 16.84
N ASN A 110 6.96 1.17 16.74
CA ASN A 110 7.73 2.11 15.94
C ASN A 110 9.20 2.22 16.40
N VAL A 111 9.46 2.17 17.70
CA VAL A 111 10.83 2.30 18.26
C VAL A 111 11.71 1.13 17.82
N GLU A 112 11.21 -0.09 17.97
CA GLU A 112 11.95 -1.28 17.54
C GLU A 112 12.03 -1.38 16.01
N THR A 113 11.03 -0.86 15.28
CA THR A 113 11.01 -0.80 13.82
C THR A 113 12.13 0.11 13.28
N VAL A 114 12.34 1.29 13.87
CA VAL A 114 13.47 2.18 13.51
C VAL A 114 14.81 1.49 13.73
N LYS A 115 15.02 0.86 14.89
CA LYS A 115 16.26 0.13 15.19
C LYS A 115 16.53 -1.00 14.20
N ALA A 116 15.51 -1.80 13.87
CA ALA A 116 15.64 -2.90 12.93
C ALA A 116 15.96 -2.38 11.52
N THR A 117 15.31 -1.28 11.11
CA THR A 117 15.54 -0.63 9.83
C THR A 117 16.99 -0.19 9.68
N GLU A 118 17.54 0.51 10.68
CA GLU A 118 18.93 0.95 10.68
C GLU A 118 19.92 -0.23 10.55
N MET A 119 19.68 -1.30 11.32
CA MET A 119 20.54 -2.49 11.28
C MET A 119 20.49 -3.17 9.90
N LEU A 120 19.30 -3.34 9.34
CA LEU A 120 19.11 -4.03 8.06
C LEU A 120 19.59 -3.19 6.88
N ALA A 121 19.36 -1.87 6.89
CA ALA A 121 19.85 -0.97 5.85
C ALA A 121 21.39 -0.97 5.78
N LYS A 122 22.09 -1.00 6.93
CA LYS A 122 23.56 -1.13 7.00
C LYS A 122 24.07 -2.47 6.42
N GLU A 123 23.23 -3.49 6.39
CA GLU A 123 23.53 -4.80 5.80
C GLU A 123 23.11 -4.90 4.32
N GLY A 124 22.68 -3.79 3.71
CA GLY A 124 22.31 -3.72 2.30
C GLY A 124 20.92 -4.26 1.97
N PHE A 125 20.03 -4.40 2.97
CA PHE A 125 18.63 -4.71 2.69
C PHE A 125 17.88 -3.49 2.15
N VAL A 126 16.90 -3.75 1.27
CA VAL A 126 15.88 -2.78 0.86
C VAL A 126 14.74 -2.90 1.87
N VAL A 127 14.71 -1.99 2.83
CA VAL A 127 13.83 -2.09 4.02
C VAL A 127 12.56 -1.29 3.82
N LEU A 128 11.41 -1.96 3.98
CA LEU A 128 10.07 -1.39 3.95
C LEU A 128 9.42 -1.58 5.34
N PRO A 129 9.53 -0.60 6.25
CA PRO A 129 9.03 -0.73 7.62
C PRO A 129 7.52 -0.48 7.72
N TYR A 130 6.79 -1.43 8.32
CA TYR A 130 5.42 -1.27 8.76
C TYR A 130 5.40 -0.45 10.05
N MET A 131 4.62 0.64 10.07
CA MET A 131 4.62 1.59 11.16
C MET A 131 3.23 2.11 11.49
N TYR A 132 3.02 2.55 12.73
CA TYR A 132 1.92 3.45 13.06
C TYR A 132 2.22 4.83 12.45
N PRO A 133 1.29 5.49 11.74
CA PRO A 133 1.56 6.74 11.04
C PRO A 133 1.86 7.88 12.03
N ASP A 134 3.14 8.16 12.17
CA ASP A 134 3.70 9.24 12.98
C ASP A 134 4.84 9.91 12.20
N LEU A 135 4.78 11.24 12.07
CA LEU A 135 5.71 12.00 11.24
C LEU A 135 7.16 11.90 11.72
N TYR A 136 7.38 11.97 13.03
CA TYR A 136 8.74 11.92 13.59
C TYR A 136 9.34 10.53 13.40
N THR A 137 8.56 9.49 13.67
CA THR A 137 8.97 8.11 13.36
C THR A 137 9.29 7.93 11.88
N ALA A 138 8.50 8.52 10.98
CA ALA A 138 8.78 8.44 9.53
C ALA A 138 10.11 9.10 9.17
N ARG A 139 10.42 10.27 9.77
CA ARG A 139 11.72 10.96 9.61
C ARG A 139 12.88 10.13 10.17
N ASP A 140 12.68 9.47 11.31
CA ASP A 140 13.68 8.57 11.89
C ASP A 140 13.92 7.36 10.97
N LEU A 141 12.86 6.82 10.33
CA LEU A 141 12.98 5.73 9.35
C LEU A 141 13.72 6.17 8.07
N VAL A 142 13.50 7.40 7.60
CA VAL A 142 14.31 7.99 6.50
C VAL A 142 15.78 8.00 6.88
N ASN A 143 16.11 8.53 8.05
CA ASN A 143 17.48 8.60 8.57
C ASN A 143 18.10 7.21 8.80
N ALA A 144 17.28 6.23 9.16
CA ALA A 144 17.69 4.83 9.34
C ALA A 144 17.95 4.10 8.00
N GLY A 145 17.62 4.70 6.86
CA GLY A 145 17.87 4.15 5.53
C GLY A 145 16.73 3.28 4.98
N ALA A 146 15.49 3.54 5.38
CA ALA A 146 14.32 2.91 4.78
C ALA A 146 14.22 3.23 3.28
N ALA A 147 13.72 2.29 2.48
CA ALA A 147 13.46 2.49 1.05
C ALA A 147 12.04 3.00 0.76
N ALA A 148 11.14 2.85 1.72
CA ALA A 148 9.77 3.35 1.73
C ALA A 148 9.29 3.39 3.17
N VAL A 149 8.13 4.00 3.44
CA VAL A 149 7.41 3.85 4.71
C VAL A 149 6.06 3.21 4.46
N MET A 150 5.64 2.33 5.38
CA MET A 150 4.39 1.56 5.24
C MET A 150 3.45 1.84 6.42
N PRO A 151 2.78 3.02 6.43
CA PRO A 151 1.84 3.35 7.49
C PRO A 151 0.59 2.45 7.44
N LEU A 152 0.13 2.00 8.61
CA LEU A 152 -1.14 1.28 8.72
C LEU A 152 -2.33 2.22 8.49
N ALA A 153 -3.26 1.82 7.63
CA ALA A 153 -4.54 2.51 7.46
C ALA A 153 -5.55 2.13 8.55
N SER A 154 -5.54 0.87 8.96
CA SER A 154 -6.31 0.29 10.08
C SER A 154 -5.63 -0.99 10.55
N PRO A 155 -6.00 -1.57 11.69
CA PRO A 155 -5.39 -2.81 12.16
C PRO A 155 -5.42 -3.93 11.11
N ILE A 156 -4.34 -4.72 11.04
CA ILE A 156 -4.18 -5.82 10.09
C ILE A 156 -5.42 -6.73 10.08
N GLY A 157 -5.93 -7.03 8.89
CA GLY A 157 -7.06 -7.95 8.69
C GLY A 157 -8.43 -7.40 9.07
N SER A 158 -8.52 -6.13 9.47
CA SER A 158 -9.77 -5.52 9.96
C SER A 158 -10.75 -5.10 8.85
N ASN A 159 -10.27 -4.86 7.63
CA ASN A 159 -11.05 -4.31 6.50
C ASN A 159 -11.78 -2.99 6.83
N LYS A 160 -11.26 -2.21 7.80
CA LYS A 160 -11.90 -0.96 8.26
C LYS A 160 -11.57 0.26 7.39
N GLY A 161 -10.62 0.12 6.46
CA GLY A 161 -10.24 1.17 5.52
C GLY A 161 -9.27 2.19 6.08
N LEU A 162 -9.35 3.43 5.60
CA LEU A 162 -8.41 4.51 5.87
C LEU A 162 -8.73 5.25 7.19
N ALA A 163 -8.72 4.55 8.32
CA ALA A 163 -9.02 5.16 9.62
C ALA A 163 -7.95 6.18 10.08
N THR A 164 -6.72 6.09 9.55
CA THR A 164 -5.61 7.00 9.83
C THR A 164 -5.31 7.95 8.66
N LYS A 165 -6.30 8.20 7.80
CA LYS A 165 -6.17 8.95 6.55
C LYS A 165 -5.40 10.26 6.70
N GLU A 166 -5.79 11.10 7.66
CA GLU A 166 -5.21 12.42 7.86
C GLU A 166 -3.70 12.34 8.21
N PHE A 167 -3.33 11.35 9.02
CA PHE A 167 -1.92 11.12 9.35
C PHE A 167 -1.12 10.57 8.17
N ILE A 168 -1.72 9.71 7.34
CA ILE A 168 -1.10 9.21 6.11
C ILE A 168 -0.88 10.36 5.13
N GLN A 169 -1.84 11.30 5.01
CA GLN A 169 -1.68 12.47 4.15
C GLN A 169 -0.48 13.33 4.58
N ILE A 170 -0.31 13.56 5.89
CA ILE A 170 0.87 14.26 6.42
C ILE A 170 2.17 13.56 5.99
N LEU A 171 2.21 12.22 6.04
CA LEU A 171 3.40 11.49 5.61
C LEU A 171 3.65 11.64 4.09
N ILE A 172 2.61 11.62 3.27
CA ILE A 172 2.71 11.80 1.82
C ILE A 172 3.26 13.19 1.49
N ASP A 173 2.82 14.21 2.23
CA ASP A 173 3.20 15.60 1.99
C ASP A 173 4.61 15.94 2.50
N GLU A 174 5.09 15.24 3.54
CA GLU A 174 6.28 15.62 4.30
C GLU A 174 7.49 14.68 4.15
N ILE A 175 7.32 13.49 3.56
CA ILE A 175 8.37 12.48 3.46
C ILE A 175 8.76 12.24 2.00
N ASP A 176 10.05 12.39 1.69
CA ASP A 176 10.61 12.20 0.34
C ASP A 176 10.75 10.71 -0.08
N LEU A 177 10.25 9.76 0.73
CA LEU A 177 10.22 8.34 0.39
C LEU A 177 8.83 7.93 -0.10
N PRO A 178 8.75 6.86 -0.92
CA PRO A 178 7.46 6.27 -1.27
C PRO A 178 6.67 5.91 -0.02
N VAL A 179 5.44 6.42 0.08
CA VAL A 179 4.47 6.04 1.13
C VAL A 179 3.58 4.95 0.57
N ILE A 180 3.64 3.76 1.15
CA ILE A 180 2.86 2.58 0.75
C ILE A 180 1.79 2.36 1.82
N VAL A 181 0.53 2.55 1.48
CA VAL A 181 -0.56 2.36 2.44
C VAL A 181 -0.76 0.87 2.70
N ASP A 182 -0.61 0.49 3.97
CA ASP A 182 -0.64 -0.90 4.41
C ASP A 182 -1.75 -1.14 5.43
N ALA A 183 -2.20 -2.39 5.53
CA ALA A 183 -3.16 -2.90 6.50
C ALA A 183 -4.56 -2.23 6.49
N GLY A 184 -5.58 -3.03 6.70
CA GLY A 184 -6.94 -2.57 6.90
C GLY A 184 -7.71 -2.13 5.66
N ILE A 185 -7.08 -2.04 4.49
CA ILE A 185 -7.79 -1.76 3.23
C ILE A 185 -8.73 -2.93 2.93
N GLY A 186 -10.03 -2.65 2.92
CA GLY A 186 -11.09 -3.65 2.81
C GLY A 186 -11.92 -3.58 1.53
N ARG A 187 -11.78 -2.50 0.75
CA ARG A 187 -12.56 -2.25 -0.46
C ARG A 187 -11.71 -1.59 -1.55
N PRO A 188 -12.01 -1.86 -2.83
CA PRO A 188 -11.36 -1.17 -3.95
C PRO A 188 -11.46 0.36 -3.87
N SER A 189 -12.60 0.91 -3.44
CA SER A 189 -12.78 2.36 -3.27
C SER A 189 -11.79 2.99 -2.28
N GLN A 190 -11.41 2.27 -1.22
CA GLN A 190 -10.41 2.75 -0.26
C GLN A 190 -9.00 2.74 -0.84
N ALA A 191 -8.69 1.76 -1.70
CA ALA A 191 -7.43 1.74 -2.45
C ALA A 191 -7.37 2.88 -3.47
N CYS A 192 -8.49 3.20 -4.14
CA CYS A 192 -8.63 4.35 -5.02
C CYS A 192 -8.35 5.65 -4.25
N GLU A 193 -9.01 5.86 -3.11
CA GLU A 193 -8.82 7.02 -2.24
C GLU A 193 -7.37 7.17 -1.78
N ALA A 194 -6.70 6.08 -1.37
CA ALA A 194 -5.28 6.13 -1.01
C ALA A 194 -4.39 6.59 -2.18
N MET A 195 -4.71 6.16 -3.40
CA MET A 195 -3.98 6.59 -4.59
C MET A 195 -4.28 8.04 -4.99
N GLU A 196 -5.52 8.52 -4.79
CA GLU A 196 -5.91 9.92 -4.98
C GLU A 196 -5.19 10.85 -4.01
N MET A 197 -4.88 10.39 -2.80
CA MET A 197 -4.07 11.11 -1.81
C MET A 197 -2.60 11.27 -2.25
N GLY A 198 -2.11 10.47 -3.21
CA GLY A 198 -0.74 10.49 -3.67
C GLY A 198 0.14 9.35 -3.13
N ALA A 199 -0.45 8.33 -2.51
CA ALA A 199 0.29 7.15 -2.10
C ALA A 199 1.07 6.53 -3.28
N ALA A 200 2.26 6.00 -3.01
CA ALA A 200 3.08 5.34 -4.02
C ALA A 200 2.49 3.98 -4.44
N ALA A 201 1.93 3.24 -3.49
CA ALA A 201 1.29 1.95 -3.71
C ALA A 201 0.34 1.62 -2.55
N VAL A 202 -0.46 0.57 -2.74
CA VAL A 202 -1.38 0.02 -1.72
C VAL A 202 -1.10 -1.47 -1.53
N MET A 203 -1.07 -1.91 -0.28
CA MET A 203 -1.00 -3.32 0.07
C MET A 203 -2.37 -3.81 0.54
N ALA A 204 -2.86 -4.89 -0.07
CA ALA A 204 -4.07 -5.58 0.38
C ALA A 204 -3.88 -7.09 0.38
N ASN A 205 -4.62 -7.78 1.25
CA ASN A 205 -4.68 -9.24 1.28
C ASN A 205 -6.07 -9.74 1.68
N THR A 206 -6.48 -9.49 2.95
CA THR A 206 -7.71 -10.05 3.53
C THR A 206 -8.96 -9.71 2.71
N ALA A 207 -9.06 -8.49 2.19
CA ALA A 207 -10.17 -8.05 1.36
C ALA A 207 -10.37 -8.90 0.11
N ILE A 208 -9.26 -9.33 -0.51
CA ILE A 208 -9.29 -10.18 -1.71
C ILE A 208 -9.45 -11.64 -1.30
N ALA A 209 -8.66 -12.12 -0.34
CA ALA A 209 -8.65 -13.51 0.09
C ALA A 209 -9.98 -14.01 0.69
N THR A 210 -10.82 -13.09 1.18
CA THR A 210 -12.14 -13.41 1.78
C THR A 210 -13.33 -13.01 0.90
N ALA A 211 -13.06 -12.56 -0.33
CA ALA A 211 -14.10 -12.25 -1.30
C ALA A 211 -14.79 -13.54 -1.80
N GLY A 212 -16.04 -13.41 -2.23
CA GLY A 212 -16.76 -14.51 -2.86
C GLY A 212 -16.22 -14.93 -4.22
N ASP A 213 -15.54 -13.98 -4.92
CA ASP A 213 -14.85 -14.20 -6.19
C ASP A 213 -13.49 -13.51 -6.08
N VAL A 214 -12.44 -14.28 -5.83
CA VAL A 214 -11.07 -13.79 -5.59
C VAL A 214 -10.47 -13.15 -6.84
N PRO A 215 -10.55 -13.76 -8.04
CA PRO A 215 -10.07 -13.13 -9.29
C PRO A 215 -10.76 -11.81 -9.62
N ALA A 216 -12.09 -11.77 -9.54
CA ALA A 216 -12.85 -10.54 -9.80
C ALA A 216 -12.50 -9.43 -8.81
N MET A 217 -12.34 -9.74 -7.52
CA MET A 217 -11.94 -8.76 -6.51
C MET A 217 -10.52 -8.24 -6.74
N ALA A 218 -9.58 -9.10 -7.14
CA ALA A 218 -8.21 -8.70 -7.49
C ALA A 218 -8.21 -7.72 -8.68
N GLY A 219 -9.01 -8.01 -9.73
CA GLY A 219 -9.20 -7.10 -10.87
C GLY A 219 -9.83 -5.77 -10.47
N ALA A 220 -10.80 -5.78 -9.55
CA ALA A 220 -11.42 -4.57 -9.04
C ALA A 220 -10.43 -3.69 -8.25
N PHE A 221 -9.53 -4.28 -7.46
CA PHE A 221 -8.45 -3.54 -6.80
C PHE A 221 -7.49 -2.90 -7.80
N LYS A 222 -7.09 -3.62 -8.86
CA LYS A 222 -6.27 -3.05 -9.94
C LYS A 222 -6.92 -1.81 -10.56
N ALA A 223 -8.16 -1.96 -11.03
CA ALA A 223 -8.90 -0.87 -11.66
C ALA A 223 -9.04 0.35 -10.75
N ALA A 224 -9.31 0.13 -9.46
CA ALA A 224 -9.43 1.19 -8.47
C ALA A 224 -8.10 1.93 -8.22
N ILE A 225 -7.00 1.20 -8.11
CA ILE A 225 -5.65 1.76 -7.93
C ILE A 225 -5.25 2.58 -9.16
N GLU A 226 -5.48 2.05 -10.36
CA GLU A 226 -5.20 2.75 -11.63
C GLU A 226 -6.04 4.02 -11.76
N ALA A 227 -7.33 3.97 -11.41
CA ALA A 227 -8.22 5.13 -11.44
C ALA A 227 -7.78 6.22 -10.46
N GLY A 228 -7.50 5.86 -9.19
CA GLY A 228 -7.03 6.82 -8.19
C GLY A 228 -5.70 7.44 -8.56
N ARG A 229 -4.75 6.66 -9.07
CA ARG A 229 -3.47 7.19 -9.55
C ARG A 229 -3.64 8.14 -10.74
N SER A 230 -4.50 7.79 -11.68
CA SER A 230 -4.81 8.65 -12.83
C SER A 230 -5.45 9.97 -12.38
N ALA A 231 -6.37 9.93 -11.42
CA ALA A 231 -6.98 11.12 -10.83
C ALA A 231 -5.95 12.03 -10.14
N TYR A 232 -5.05 11.45 -9.32
CA TYR A 232 -3.96 12.18 -8.68
C TYR A 232 -3.06 12.88 -9.69
N LEU A 233 -2.62 12.18 -10.73
CA LEU A 233 -1.74 12.75 -11.77
C LEU A 233 -2.43 13.83 -12.62
N SER A 234 -3.75 13.76 -12.77
CA SER A 234 -4.54 14.75 -13.49
C SER A 234 -4.81 16.01 -12.68
N GLY A 235 -4.57 15.98 -11.37
CA GLY A 235 -4.96 17.01 -10.44
C GLY A 235 -6.46 16.92 -10.10
N LEU A 236 -6.74 16.71 -8.81
CA LEU A 236 -8.12 16.63 -8.32
C LEU A 236 -8.83 17.99 -8.42
N GLY A 237 -10.12 17.96 -8.70
CA GLY A 237 -10.97 19.15 -8.69
C GLY A 237 -10.97 19.84 -7.33
N ARG A 238 -11.02 21.18 -7.34
CA ARG A 238 -11.00 22.00 -6.13
C ARG A 238 -12.21 21.71 -5.25
N VAL A 239 -11.98 21.41 -3.97
CA VAL A 239 -13.03 21.40 -2.95
C VAL A 239 -13.27 22.83 -2.46
N LEU A 240 -14.52 23.26 -2.47
CA LEU A 240 -14.91 24.56 -1.94
C LEU A 240 -15.34 24.40 -0.48
N GLU A 241 -14.71 25.14 0.43
CA GLU A 241 -15.11 25.16 1.85
C GLU A 241 -16.48 25.79 2.07
N ARG A 242 -16.84 26.76 1.25
CA ARG A 242 -18.12 27.49 1.32
C ARG A 242 -18.65 27.76 -0.07
N GLY A 243 -19.99 27.64 -0.23
CA GLY A 243 -20.68 27.92 -1.46
C GLY A 243 -20.59 26.82 -2.51
N ALA A 244 -21.01 27.15 -3.71
CA ALA A 244 -20.95 26.29 -4.88
C ALA A 244 -20.43 27.12 -6.07
N SER A 245 -19.84 26.41 -7.06
CA SER A 245 -19.43 27.04 -8.33
C SER A 245 -20.29 26.44 -9.44
N ALA A 246 -21.29 27.18 -9.87
CA ALA A 246 -22.05 26.82 -11.08
C ALA A 246 -21.22 27.10 -12.33
N SER A 247 -21.46 26.35 -13.39
CA SER A 247 -20.93 26.71 -14.71
C SER A 247 -21.53 28.06 -15.15
N ASP A 248 -20.71 28.89 -15.77
CA ASP A 248 -21.24 30.09 -16.44
C ASP A 248 -22.26 29.65 -17.48
N PRO A 249 -23.46 30.30 -17.51
CA PRO A 249 -24.46 29.93 -18.48
C PRO A 249 -23.90 30.18 -19.90
N LEU A 250 -23.83 29.15 -20.74
CA LEU A 250 -23.51 29.28 -22.17
C LEU A 250 -24.63 29.97 -22.97
N THR A 251 -25.25 30.98 -22.36
CA THR A 251 -26.45 31.67 -22.91
C THR A 251 -26.14 33.03 -23.49
N GLY A 252 -24.87 33.40 -23.69
CA GLY A 252 -24.47 34.66 -24.29
C GLY A 252 -25.03 34.90 -25.71
N PHE A 253 -25.55 33.87 -26.37
CA PHE A 253 -26.25 33.92 -27.65
C PHE A 253 -27.79 33.94 -27.53
N LEU A 254 -28.34 33.69 -26.34
CA LEU A 254 -29.77 33.80 -26.08
C LEU A 254 -30.06 35.23 -25.65
N ARG A 255 -30.81 35.96 -26.51
CA ARG A 255 -31.31 37.28 -26.13
C ARG A 255 -32.28 37.12 -24.97
N ALA A 256 -32.14 37.96 -23.93
CA ALA A 256 -33.11 38.05 -22.84
C ALA A 256 -34.49 38.29 -23.42
N VAL A 257 -35.42 37.39 -23.27
CA VAL A 257 -36.83 37.62 -23.55
C VAL A 257 -37.35 38.45 -22.39
N SER A 258 -37.52 39.74 -22.63
CA SER A 258 -38.21 40.60 -21.68
C SER A 258 -39.68 40.17 -21.63
N TYR A 259 -40.10 39.57 -20.55
CA TYR A 259 -41.50 39.40 -20.23
C TYR A 259 -42.06 40.80 -19.88
N THR A 260 -42.53 41.53 -20.88
CA THR A 260 -43.40 42.65 -20.65
C THR A 260 -44.78 42.14 -20.27
N HIS A 261 -45.14 42.33 -19.03
CA HIS A 261 -46.47 42.45 -18.44
C HIS A 261 -47.63 41.73 -19.10
N LEU A 262 -48.09 40.68 -18.48
CA LEU A 262 -49.50 40.36 -18.40
C LEU A 262 -50.03 40.90 -17.05
N THR A 263 -50.51 42.14 -17.05
CA THR A 263 -51.46 42.61 -16.06
C THR A 263 -52.85 42.15 -16.48
N LEU A 264 -53.48 41.34 -15.61
CA LEU A 264 -54.90 41.18 -15.51
C LEU A 264 -55.40 41.95 -14.30
#